data_fa36fcb2183d950a1ef60c09365d38d8
#
_entry.id   fa36fcb2183d950a1ef60c09365d38d8
#
_cell.length_a   1.000
_cell.length_b   1.000
_cell.length_c   1.000
_cell.angle_alpha   90.00
_cell.angle_beta   90.00
_cell.angle_gamma   90.00
#
_symmetry.space_group_name_H-M   'P 1'
#
loop_
_entity.id
_entity.type
_entity.pdbx_description
1 polymer ?
#
loop_
_entity_poly.entity_id
_entity_poly.type
_entity_poly.pdbx_seq_one_letter_code
_entity_poly.pdbx_strand_id
1 'polypeptide(L)'
;MKNKHIASWMLCSLFVMGCGSKVSDTVISEKSLKEVVGDKFLMGVALNVRQSSGADTSAVKIVKQHFNSIVAENCMKCEEIQPKEGEFHFKDADRFVQFGVDNGMTVIGHCLVWHSQLPDWFCVDEKGQNVSPEKLKQRMKTHIQTVVGRYKGKVKGWDVVNEAIVEDGSYRKSKFYEILGEEFIPLAFQYAHEADPDAELYYNDY
;
A
#
# COMPACT_ATOMS: atom_id res chain seq x y z
N MET A 1 -70.06 -23.32 75.60
CA MET A 1 -70.12 -24.43 74.62
C MET A 1 -69.49 -24.00 73.31
N LYS A 2 -68.52 -24.70 72.79
CA LYS A 2 -67.77 -24.62 71.56
C LYS A 2 -66.69 -23.50 71.44
N ASN A 3 -65.47 -23.80 71.87
CA ASN A 3 -64.21 -23.14 71.59
C ASN A 3 -63.89 -23.23 70.11
N LYS A 4 -63.48 -22.10 69.55
CA LYS A 4 -62.81 -22.07 68.21
C LYS A 4 -61.38 -21.53 68.41
N HIS A 5 -60.45 -22.46 68.21
CA HIS A 5 -59.03 -22.16 68.14
C HIS A 5 -58.71 -21.47 66.78
N ILE A 6 -58.17 -20.29 66.88
CA ILE A 6 -57.61 -19.54 65.73
C ILE A 6 -56.11 -19.87 65.70
N ALA A 7 -55.67 -20.64 64.71
CA ALA A 7 -54.25 -20.87 64.45
C ALA A 7 -53.68 -19.68 63.68
N SER A 8 -52.71 -19.01 64.27
CA SER A 8 -51.98 -17.95 63.66
C SER A 8 -50.83 -18.53 62.83
N TRP A 9 -50.91 -18.34 61.55
CA TRP A 9 -49.82 -18.71 60.63
C TRP A 9 -48.84 -17.54 60.50
N MET A 10 -47.62 -17.72 61.05
CA MET A 10 -46.53 -16.77 60.98
C MET A 10 -45.79 -17.01 59.67
N LEU A 11 -45.98 -16.11 58.70
CA LEU A 11 -45.33 -16.14 57.40
C LEU A 11 -43.91 -15.58 57.53
N CYS A 12 -42.87 -16.43 57.56
CA CYS A 12 -41.48 -16.03 57.53
C CYS A 12 -41.10 -15.66 56.09
N SER A 13 -41.01 -14.37 55.78
CA SER A 13 -40.47 -13.89 54.50
C SER A 13 -38.95 -13.95 54.53
N LEU A 14 -38.34 -14.90 53.84
CA LEU A 14 -36.93 -14.95 53.59
C LEU A 14 -36.58 -13.89 52.49
N PHE A 15 -35.97 -12.81 52.89
CA PHE A 15 -35.31 -11.87 51.98
C PHE A 15 -34.01 -12.47 51.49
N VAL A 16 -34.00 -13.01 50.26
CA VAL A 16 -32.77 -13.36 49.57
C VAL A 16 -32.17 -12.10 48.99
N MET A 17 -31.17 -11.52 49.67
CA MET A 17 -30.32 -10.49 49.11
C MET A 17 -29.43 -11.12 48.06
N GLY A 18 -29.85 -11.06 46.80
CA GLY A 18 -29.02 -11.39 45.67
C GLY A 18 -27.94 -10.29 45.52
N CYS A 19 -26.69 -10.58 45.91
CA CYS A 19 -25.53 -9.81 45.49
C CYS A 19 -25.37 -9.94 43.97
N GLY A 20 -25.98 -9.04 43.21
CA GLY A 20 -25.70 -8.86 41.81
C GLY A 20 -24.31 -8.29 41.65
N SER A 21 -23.31 -9.16 41.50
CA SER A 21 -21.99 -8.72 40.99
C SER A 21 -22.21 -8.14 39.62
N LYS A 22 -22.14 -6.82 39.49
CA LYS A 22 -21.97 -6.19 38.17
C LYS A 22 -20.65 -6.72 37.59
N VAL A 23 -20.70 -7.72 36.70
CA VAL A 23 -19.61 -8.01 35.82
C VAL A 23 -19.42 -6.75 34.98
N SER A 24 -18.39 -5.98 35.32
CA SER A 24 -17.91 -4.91 34.47
C SER A 24 -17.38 -5.61 33.22
N ASP A 25 -18.16 -5.61 32.14
CA ASP A 25 -17.64 -5.91 30.81
C ASP A 25 -16.59 -4.86 30.49
N THR A 26 -15.37 -5.12 30.97
CA THR A 26 -14.19 -4.41 30.47
C THR A 26 -14.08 -4.82 29.02
N VAL A 27 -14.60 -4.02 28.10
CA VAL A 27 -14.32 -4.12 26.67
C VAL A 27 -12.82 -3.95 26.56
N ILE A 28 -12.10 -5.05 26.49
CA ILE A 28 -10.68 -5.04 26.16
C ILE A 28 -10.64 -4.53 24.71
N SER A 29 -10.38 -3.24 24.53
CA SER A 29 -10.11 -2.68 23.22
C SER A 29 -8.87 -3.39 22.69
N GLU A 30 -9.05 -4.31 21.76
CA GLU A 30 -7.94 -4.96 21.10
C GLU A 30 -7.12 -3.89 20.38
N LYS A 31 -5.83 -3.81 20.72
CA LYS A 31 -4.90 -2.90 20.04
C LYS A 31 -4.79 -3.29 18.57
N SER A 32 -4.75 -2.30 17.71
CA SER A 32 -4.45 -2.50 16.30
C SER A 32 -3.00 -2.92 16.09
N LEU A 33 -2.68 -3.52 14.93
CA LEU A 33 -1.31 -3.94 14.61
C LEU A 33 -0.33 -2.77 14.68
N LYS A 34 -0.67 -1.61 14.10
CA LYS A 34 0.18 -0.40 14.14
C LYS A 34 0.40 0.13 15.56
N GLU A 35 -0.58 -0.03 16.47
CA GLU A 35 -0.41 0.35 17.87
C GLU A 35 0.46 -0.63 18.66
N VAL A 36 0.41 -1.92 18.32
CA VAL A 36 1.25 -2.94 18.96
C VAL A 36 2.72 -2.75 18.61
N VAL A 37 3.02 -2.48 17.32
CA VAL A 37 4.41 -2.27 16.88
C VAL A 37 4.94 -0.89 17.25
N GLY A 38 4.04 0.09 17.45
CA GLY A 38 4.41 1.46 17.81
C GLY A 38 5.29 2.11 16.74
N ASP A 39 6.40 2.67 17.16
CA ASP A 39 7.40 3.36 16.33
C ASP A 39 8.56 2.47 15.86
N LYS A 40 8.51 1.17 16.16
CA LYS A 40 9.61 0.25 15.79
C LYS A 40 9.70 0.03 14.28
N PHE A 41 8.57 -0.08 13.60
CA PHE A 41 8.46 -0.18 12.14
C PHE A 41 7.03 0.14 11.67
N LEU A 42 6.89 0.38 10.37
CA LEU A 42 5.58 0.63 9.76
C LEU A 42 4.87 -0.69 9.44
N MET A 43 3.58 -0.76 9.76
CA MET A 43 2.72 -1.84 9.27
C MET A 43 2.19 -1.47 7.90
N GLY A 44 2.71 -2.13 6.86
CA GLY A 44 2.36 -1.87 5.46
C GLY A 44 1.36 -2.86 4.88
N VAL A 45 0.61 -2.43 3.87
CA VAL A 45 -0.30 -3.27 3.09
C VAL A 45 -0.37 -2.79 1.63
N ALA A 46 -0.42 -3.74 0.68
CA ALA A 46 -0.68 -3.46 -0.72
C ALA A 46 -2.19 -3.26 -0.95
N LEU A 47 -2.56 -2.22 -1.70
CA LEU A 47 -3.95 -1.88 -1.99
C LEU A 47 -4.22 -1.86 -3.49
N ASN A 48 -5.34 -2.49 -3.89
CA ASN A 48 -5.88 -2.31 -5.24
C ASN A 48 -6.81 -1.09 -5.33
N VAL A 49 -7.25 -0.78 -6.55
CA VAL A 49 -8.09 0.39 -6.83
C VAL A 49 -9.43 0.36 -6.09
N ARG A 50 -10.07 -0.81 -5.90
CA ARG A 50 -11.33 -0.91 -5.17
C ARG A 50 -11.18 -0.54 -3.69
N GLN A 51 -10.05 -0.94 -3.11
CA GLN A 51 -9.72 -0.65 -1.70
C GLN A 51 -9.37 0.84 -1.53
N SER A 52 -8.45 1.36 -2.33
CA SER A 52 -8.03 2.77 -2.24
C SER A 52 -9.13 3.76 -2.64
N SER A 53 -10.10 3.35 -3.47
CA SER A 53 -11.27 4.18 -3.82
C SER A 53 -12.38 4.18 -2.77
N GLY A 54 -12.29 3.33 -1.75
CA GLY A 54 -13.35 3.18 -0.76
C GLY A 54 -14.51 2.27 -1.17
N ALA A 55 -14.47 1.66 -2.35
CA ALA A 55 -15.53 0.77 -2.83
C ALA A 55 -15.60 -0.56 -2.03
N ASP A 56 -14.48 -1.01 -1.47
CA ASP A 56 -14.43 -2.12 -0.53
C ASP A 56 -14.38 -1.61 0.90
N THR A 57 -15.55 -1.31 1.46
CA THR A 57 -15.69 -0.72 2.79
C THR A 57 -15.15 -1.60 3.92
N SER A 58 -15.22 -2.93 3.76
CA SER A 58 -14.71 -3.88 4.75
C SER A 58 -13.19 -3.86 4.81
N ALA A 59 -12.53 -3.92 3.66
CA ALA A 59 -11.08 -3.80 3.57
C ALA A 59 -10.60 -2.43 4.07
N VAL A 60 -11.26 -1.34 3.68
CA VAL A 60 -10.92 0.03 4.13
C VAL A 60 -10.94 0.14 5.65
N LYS A 61 -11.93 -0.46 6.32
CA LYS A 61 -12.00 -0.46 7.79
C LYS A 61 -10.77 -1.14 8.41
N ILE A 62 -10.39 -2.31 7.91
CA ILE A 62 -9.22 -3.06 8.37
C ILE A 62 -7.94 -2.27 8.12
N VAL A 63 -7.79 -1.71 6.90
CA VAL A 63 -6.62 -0.91 6.51
C VAL A 63 -6.44 0.28 7.46
N LYS A 64 -7.47 1.08 7.66
CA LYS A 64 -7.41 2.25 8.55
C LYS A 64 -7.14 1.89 10.01
N GLN A 65 -7.63 0.74 10.47
CA GLN A 65 -7.45 0.29 11.84
C GLN A 65 -6.02 -0.21 12.09
N HIS A 66 -5.45 -1.03 11.18
CA HIS A 66 -4.27 -1.81 11.46
C HIS A 66 -2.98 -1.33 10.79
N PHE A 67 -3.07 -0.52 9.72
CA PHE A 67 -1.92 -0.17 8.89
C PHE A 67 -1.63 1.34 8.93
N ASN A 68 -0.36 1.69 8.80
CA ASN A 68 0.14 3.07 8.71
C ASN A 68 1.07 3.30 7.51
N SER A 69 1.22 2.29 6.64
CA SER A 69 1.91 2.40 5.35
C SER A 69 1.13 1.66 4.27
N ILE A 70 1.15 2.17 3.05
CA ILE A 70 0.48 1.57 1.90
C ILE A 70 1.38 1.58 0.68
N VAL A 71 1.24 0.54 -0.16
CA VAL A 71 1.85 0.44 -1.48
C VAL A 71 0.78 0.09 -2.52
N ALA A 72 0.92 0.57 -3.75
CA ALA A 72 -0.04 0.27 -4.81
C ALA A 72 0.18 -1.15 -5.35
N GLU A 73 -0.89 -1.95 -5.46
CA GLU A 73 -0.81 -3.27 -6.07
C GLU A 73 -0.50 -3.18 -7.58
N ASN A 74 -1.20 -2.30 -8.32
CA ASN A 74 -1.03 -2.17 -9.78
C ASN A 74 -1.06 -0.73 -10.30
N CYS A 75 -1.90 0.16 -9.74
CA CYS A 75 -2.24 1.45 -10.35
C CYS A 75 -1.09 2.45 -10.52
N MET A 76 0.09 2.15 -10.00
CA MET A 76 1.30 2.96 -10.19
C MET A 76 2.32 2.32 -11.14
N LYS A 77 2.04 1.15 -11.70
CA LYS A 77 2.90 0.47 -12.67
C LYS A 77 2.81 1.13 -14.04
N CYS A 78 3.86 0.99 -14.85
CA CYS A 78 3.99 1.71 -16.11
C CYS A 78 2.82 1.47 -17.08
N GLU A 79 2.34 0.23 -17.18
CA GLU A 79 1.20 -0.12 -18.05
C GLU A 79 -0.07 0.66 -17.71
N GLU A 80 -0.32 0.90 -16.42
CA GLU A 80 -1.48 1.64 -15.95
C GLU A 80 -1.30 3.16 -16.06
N ILE A 81 -0.11 3.66 -15.70
CA ILE A 81 0.18 5.11 -15.71
C ILE A 81 0.45 5.65 -17.10
N GLN A 82 1.18 4.89 -17.93
CA GLN A 82 1.60 5.39 -19.25
C GLN A 82 1.41 4.30 -20.33
N PRO A 83 0.16 3.95 -20.67
CA PRO A 83 -0.14 2.90 -21.65
C PRO A 83 0.38 3.20 -23.05
N LYS A 84 0.61 4.48 -23.39
CA LYS A 84 1.21 4.93 -24.65
C LYS A 84 2.27 5.98 -24.42
N GLU A 85 3.21 6.11 -25.35
CA GLU A 85 4.25 7.13 -25.28
C GLU A 85 3.64 8.53 -25.21
N GLY A 86 3.98 9.29 -24.17
CA GLY A 86 3.48 10.65 -23.94
C GLY A 86 2.05 10.77 -23.38
N GLU A 87 1.33 9.66 -23.18
CA GLU A 87 -0.03 9.65 -22.64
C GLU A 87 -0.03 9.11 -21.20
N PHE A 88 -0.40 9.96 -20.22
CA PHE A 88 -0.37 9.62 -18.80
C PHE A 88 -1.77 9.54 -18.19
N HIS A 89 -2.05 8.45 -17.48
CA HIS A 89 -3.31 8.16 -16.81
C HIS A 89 -3.11 8.12 -15.29
N PHE A 90 -3.28 9.25 -14.62
CA PHE A 90 -3.01 9.35 -13.18
C PHE A 90 -4.23 9.13 -12.27
N LYS A 91 -5.42 8.98 -12.82
CA LYS A 91 -6.67 9.01 -12.03
C LYS A 91 -6.66 8.05 -10.84
N ASP A 92 -6.25 6.80 -11.04
CA ASP A 92 -6.30 5.79 -10.00
C ASP A 92 -5.09 5.88 -9.07
N ALA A 93 -3.92 6.25 -9.60
CA ALA A 93 -2.73 6.56 -8.79
C ALA A 93 -2.94 7.81 -7.92
N ASP A 94 -3.56 8.88 -8.46
CA ASP A 94 -3.92 10.07 -7.68
C ASP A 94 -4.84 9.73 -6.51
N ARG A 95 -5.84 8.89 -6.75
CA ARG A 95 -6.79 8.46 -5.72
C ARG A 95 -6.11 7.62 -4.65
N PHE A 96 -5.21 6.72 -5.05
CA PHE A 96 -4.42 5.91 -4.14
C PHE A 96 -3.53 6.78 -3.24
N VAL A 97 -2.77 7.71 -3.81
CA VAL A 97 -1.90 8.62 -3.05
C VAL A 97 -2.73 9.50 -2.12
N GLN A 98 -3.87 10.03 -2.61
CA GLN A 98 -4.75 10.86 -1.79
C GLN A 98 -5.35 10.07 -0.62
N PHE A 99 -5.73 8.79 -0.83
CA PHE A 99 -6.18 7.92 0.25
C PHE A 99 -5.13 7.79 1.37
N GLY A 100 -3.86 7.61 1.00
CA GLY A 100 -2.76 7.57 1.98
C GLY A 100 -2.62 8.87 2.75
N VAL A 101 -2.58 10.00 2.04
CA VAL A 101 -2.46 11.35 2.63
C VAL A 101 -3.63 11.65 3.58
N ASP A 102 -4.87 11.41 3.15
CA ASP A 102 -6.08 11.68 3.93
C ASP A 102 -6.16 10.86 5.24
N ASN A 103 -5.49 9.71 5.26
CA ASN A 103 -5.48 8.83 6.43
C ASN A 103 -4.15 8.86 7.21
N GLY A 104 -3.24 9.81 6.90
CA GLY A 104 -1.96 9.97 7.59
C GLY A 104 -1.03 8.76 7.46
N MET A 105 -1.11 8.03 6.32
CA MET A 105 -0.32 6.85 6.05
C MET A 105 0.92 7.19 5.24
N THR A 106 2.02 6.49 5.48
CA THR A 106 3.18 6.53 4.60
C THR A 106 2.83 5.88 3.26
N VAL A 107 3.07 6.58 2.17
CA VAL A 107 2.81 6.09 0.81
C VAL A 107 4.12 5.69 0.16
N ILE A 108 4.20 4.46 -0.34
CA ILE A 108 5.31 3.94 -1.14
C ILE A 108 4.83 3.77 -2.59
N GLY A 109 5.60 4.30 -3.53
CA GLY A 109 5.34 4.18 -4.96
C GLY A 109 5.93 2.89 -5.52
N HIS A 110 5.11 2.08 -6.18
CA HIS A 110 5.53 0.80 -6.78
C HIS A 110 4.96 0.68 -8.19
N CYS A 111 5.78 0.58 -9.20
CA CYS A 111 7.23 0.79 -9.28
C CYS A 111 7.57 1.60 -10.54
N LEU A 112 8.77 2.18 -10.63
CA LEU A 112 9.14 3.04 -11.76
C LEU A 112 9.69 2.26 -12.95
N VAL A 113 10.56 1.28 -12.72
CA VAL A 113 11.18 0.44 -13.77
C VAL A 113 11.01 -1.03 -13.40
N TRP A 114 10.27 -1.75 -14.23
CA TRP A 114 10.04 -3.18 -14.09
C TRP A 114 9.85 -3.83 -15.46
N HIS A 115 10.32 -5.07 -15.61
CA HIS A 115 10.25 -5.82 -16.87
C HIS A 115 8.85 -6.36 -17.18
N SER A 116 7.94 -6.39 -16.19
CA SER A 116 6.56 -6.84 -16.31
C SER A 116 5.60 -5.65 -16.22
N GLN A 117 4.35 -5.81 -16.65
CA GLN A 117 3.34 -4.75 -16.74
C GLN A 117 3.92 -3.45 -17.34
N LEU A 118 4.68 -3.64 -18.43
CA LEU A 118 5.37 -2.61 -19.19
C LEU A 118 4.82 -2.62 -20.63
N PRO A 119 4.28 -1.51 -21.15
CA PRO A 119 3.80 -1.45 -22.52
C PRO A 119 4.93 -1.66 -23.53
N ASP A 120 4.65 -2.37 -24.63
CA ASP A 120 5.66 -2.70 -25.65
C ASP A 120 6.38 -1.47 -26.19
N TRP A 121 5.66 -0.35 -26.40
CA TRP A 121 6.22 0.89 -26.92
C TRP A 121 7.43 1.38 -26.11
N PHE A 122 7.55 0.98 -24.83
CA PHE A 122 8.62 1.50 -23.96
C PHE A 122 10.01 1.06 -24.41
N CYS A 123 10.15 -0.20 -24.81
CA CYS A 123 11.43 -0.80 -25.18
C CYS A 123 11.55 -1.16 -26.67
N VAL A 124 10.44 -1.15 -27.43
CA VAL A 124 10.48 -1.49 -28.86
C VAL A 124 9.92 -0.38 -29.74
N ASP A 125 10.29 -0.39 -31.01
CA ASP A 125 9.77 0.50 -32.02
C ASP A 125 8.52 -0.08 -32.72
N GLU A 126 7.96 0.64 -33.68
CA GLU A 126 6.78 0.21 -34.46
C GLU A 126 7.00 -1.08 -35.27
N LYS A 127 8.25 -1.48 -35.48
CA LYS A 127 8.63 -2.72 -36.17
C LYS A 127 8.87 -3.88 -35.20
N GLY A 128 8.67 -3.66 -33.89
CA GLY A 128 8.93 -4.65 -32.85
C GLY A 128 10.41 -4.89 -32.55
N GLN A 129 11.31 -3.98 -33.01
CA GLN A 129 12.73 -4.04 -32.73
C GLN A 129 13.07 -3.22 -31.48
N ASN A 130 14.13 -3.61 -30.76
CA ASN A 130 14.62 -2.83 -29.64
C ASN A 130 14.95 -1.40 -30.09
N VAL A 131 14.50 -0.43 -29.33
CA VAL A 131 14.87 0.98 -29.58
C VAL A 131 16.35 1.22 -29.29
N SER A 132 16.89 2.37 -29.75
CA SER A 132 18.27 2.71 -29.42
C SER A 132 18.46 2.97 -27.93
N PRO A 133 19.67 2.82 -27.38
CA PRO A 133 19.98 3.14 -26.00
C PRO A 133 19.57 4.57 -25.62
N GLU A 134 19.82 5.55 -26.48
CA GLU A 134 19.46 6.96 -26.24
C GLU A 134 17.94 7.14 -26.13
N LYS A 135 17.19 6.47 -27.01
CA LYS A 135 15.72 6.54 -26.98
C LYS A 135 15.17 5.91 -25.70
N LEU A 136 15.71 4.78 -25.26
CA LEU A 136 15.28 4.15 -24.02
C LEU A 136 15.62 5.02 -22.80
N LYS A 137 16.83 5.59 -22.72
CA LYS A 137 17.22 6.54 -21.68
C LYS A 137 16.26 7.73 -21.61
N GLN A 138 15.91 8.29 -22.76
CA GLN A 138 14.95 9.40 -22.83
C GLN A 138 13.56 9.00 -22.30
N ARG A 139 13.04 7.83 -22.71
CA ARG A 139 11.74 7.31 -22.26
C ARG A 139 11.74 7.06 -20.77
N MET A 140 12.78 6.41 -20.23
CA MET A 140 12.95 6.20 -18.79
C MET A 140 12.97 7.53 -18.03
N LYS A 141 13.78 8.49 -18.48
CA LYS A 141 13.88 9.81 -17.85
C LYS A 141 12.52 10.52 -17.82
N THR A 142 11.84 10.57 -18.96
CA THR A 142 10.52 11.21 -19.06
C THR A 142 9.50 10.56 -18.14
N HIS A 143 9.41 9.22 -18.17
CA HIS A 143 8.48 8.47 -17.31
C HIS A 143 8.76 8.73 -15.83
N ILE A 144 9.98 8.48 -15.39
CA ILE A 144 10.37 8.60 -13.98
C ILE A 144 10.16 10.02 -13.46
N GLN A 145 10.65 11.02 -14.18
CA GLN A 145 10.54 12.43 -13.75
C GLN A 145 9.09 12.92 -13.72
N THR A 146 8.26 12.47 -14.65
CA THR A 146 6.82 12.81 -14.66
C THR A 146 6.10 12.19 -13.48
N VAL A 147 6.33 10.89 -13.21
CA VAL A 147 5.64 10.17 -12.15
C VAL A 147 6.11 10.63 -10.77
N VAL A 148 7.42 10.65 -10.52
CA VAL A 148 7.98 11.07 -9.24
C VAL A 148 7.68 12.54 -8.96
N GLY A 149 7.86 13.42 -9.96
CA GLY A 149 7.58 14.84 -9.83
C GLY A 149 6.11 15.15 -9.49
N ARG A 150 5.16 14.35 -10.02
CA ARG A 150 3.73 14.51 -9.70
C ARG A 150 3.42 14.28 -8.22
N TYR A 151 4.12 13.34 -7.60
CA TYR A 151 3.85 12.93 -6.21
C TYR A 151 4.88 13.43 -5.21
N LYS A 152 5.74 14.37 -5.64
CA LYS A 152 6.74 14.99 -4.76
C LYS A 152 6.12 15.50 -3.46
N GLY A 153 6.75 15.13 -2.33
CA GLY A 153 6.29 15.49 -0.99
C GLY A 153 5.04 14.73 -0.50
N LYS A 154 4.47 13.81 -1.29
CA LYS A 154 3.33 12.97 -0.92
C LYS A 154 3.70 11.49 -0.82
N VAL A 155 4.55 11.02 -1.72
CA VAL A 155 5.12 9.68 -1.70
C VAL A 155 6.43 9.75 -0.94
N LYS A 156 6.57 8.91 0.10
CA LYS A 156 7.76 8.89 0.97
C LYS A 156 8.95 8.26 0.29
N GLY A 157 8.72 7.24 -0.51
CA GLY A 157 9.78 6.53 -1.21
C GLY A 157 9.26 5.72 -2.39
N TRP A 158 10.16 5.31 -3.27
CA TRP A 158 9.86 4.64 -4.53
C TRP A 158 10.65 3.34 -4.68
N ASP A 159 9.96 2.27 -5.05
CA ASP A 159 10.60 1.11 -5.67
C ASP A 159 11.03 1.53 -7.09
N VAL A 160 12.28 1.98 -7.20
CA VAL A 160 12.81 2.57 -8.44
C VAL A 160 13.01 1.50 -9.50
N VAL A 161 13.66 0.40 -9.12
CA VAL A 161 13.85 -0.77 -9.97
C VAL A 161 13.33 -2.00 -9.24
N ASN A 162 12.51 -2.77 -9.96
CA ASN A 162 11.91 -3.99 -9.43
C ASN A 162 12.40 -5.22 -10.19
N GLU A 163 12.83 -6.26 -9.44
CA GLU A 163 13.16 -7.61 -9.94
C GLU A 163 14.20 -7.63 -11.09
N ALA A 164 15.28 -6.87 -10.96
CA ALA A 164 16.35 -6.87 -11.95
C ALA A 164 17.36 -8.02 -11.77
N ILE A 165 17.34 -8.69 -10.63
CA ILE A 165 18.19 -9.84 -10.31
C ILE A 165 17.33 -11.11 -10.32
N VAL A 166 17.87 -12.23 -10.76
CA VAL A 166 17.20 -13.53 -10.70
C VAL A 166 17.80 -14.40 -9.58
N GLU A 167 17.15 -15.53 -9.27
CA GLU A 167 17.45 -16.36 -8.09
C GLU A 167 18.92 -16.81 -7.98
N ASP A 168 19.65 -16.95 -9.09
CA ASP A 168 21.08 -17.31 -9.11
C ASP A 168 22.02 -16.11 -8.91
N GLY A 169 21.46 -14.91 -8.67
CA GLY A 169 22.21 -13.67 -8.50
C GLY A 169 22.64 -12.99 -9.80
N SER A 170 22.28 -13.52 -10.96
CA SER A 170 22.57 -12.89 -12.24
C SER A 170 21.52 -11.83 -12.61
N TYR A 171 21.87 -10.90 -13.51
CA TYR A 171 20.93 -9.93 -14.02
C TYR A 171 19.86 -10.59 -14.90
N ARG A 172 18.60 -10.25 -14.63
CA ARG A 172 17.47 -10.62 -15.48
C ARG A 172 17.67 -10.07 -16.89
N LYS A 173 17.54 -10.94 -17.90
CA LYS A 173 17.64 -10.57 -19.32
C LYS A 173 16.36 -9.86 -19.80
N SER A 174 16.03 -8.75 -19.13
CA SER A 174 14.92 -7.88 -19.50
C SER A 174 15.30 -7.02 -20.72
N LYS A 175 14.29 -6.40 -21.36
CA LYS A 175 14.54 -5.43 -22.44
C LYS A 175 15.40 -4.26 -22.01
N PHE A 176 15.28 -3.80 -20.77
CA PHE A 176 16.16 -2.79 -20.22
C PHE A 176 17.62 -3.25 -20.21
N TYR A 177 17.85 -4.48 -19.74
CA TYR A 177 19.20 -5.05 -19.71
C TYR A 177 19.75 -5.34 -21.10
N GLU A 178 18.92 -5.86 -22.02
CA GLU A 178 19.33 -6.13 -23.40
C GLU A 178 19.80 -4.87 -24.12
N ILE A 179 19.18 -3.71 -23.85
CA ILE A 179 19.47 -2.45 -24.55
C ILE A 179 20.54 -1.63 -23.82
N LEU A 180 20.53 -1.57 -22.50
CA LEU A 180 21.39 -0.69 -21.69
C LEU A 180 22.42 -1.44 -20.83
N GLY A 181 22.38 -2.79 -20.77
CA GLY A 181 23.18 -3.53 -19.80
C GLY A 181 22.82 -3.13 -18.38
N GLU A 182 23.77 -3.15 -17.47
CA GLU A 182 23.59 -2.80 -16.05
C GLU A 182 23.31 -1.31 -15.82
N GLU A 183 23.62 -0.46 -16.80
CA GLU A 183 23.52 1.01 -16.69
C GLU A 183 22.09 1.48 -16.44
N PHE A 184 21.06 0.70 -16.84
CA PHE A 184 19.66 1.13 -16.63
C PHE A 184 19.32 1.31 -15.15
N ILE A 185 19.95 0.55 -14.24
CA ILE A 185 19.69 0.63 -12.80
C ILE A 185 20.14 1.97 -12.23
N PRO A 186 21.45 2.33 -12.26
CA PRO A 186 21.89 3.62 -11.74
C PRO A 186 21.22 4.81 -12.43
N LEU A 187 20.92 4.73 -13.73
CA LEU A 187 20.18 5.78 -14.44
C LEU A 187 18.76 5.98 -13.89
N ALA A 188 18.04 4.89 -13.59
CA ALA A 188 16.70 5.00 -13.01
C ALA A 188 16.75 5.70 -11.65
N PHE A 189 17.68 5.33 -10.78
CA PHE A 189 17.89 5.98 -9.48
C PHE A 189 18.29 7.45 -9.61
N GLN A 190 19.18 7.77 -10.56
CA GLN A 190 19.55 9.16 -10.84
C GLN A 190 18.33 9.99 -11.25
N TYR A 191 17.50 9.50 -12.18
CA TYR A 191 16.33 10.24 -12.66
C TYR A 191 15.27 10.42 -11.57
N ALA A 192 15.09 9.43 -10.69
CA ALA A 192 14.20 9.54 -9.55
C ALA A 192 14.70 10.57 -8.53
N HIS A 193 16.00 10.56 -8.21
CA HIS A 193 16.61 11.54 -7.31
C HIS A 193 16.56 12.97 -7.89
N GLU A 194 16.81 13.13 -9.19
CA GLU A 194 16.68 14.43 -9.84
C GLU A 194 15.25 15.00 -9.74
N ALA A 195 14.22 14.15 -9.76
CA ALA A 195 12.82 14.56 -9.68
C ALA A 195 12.39 14.91 -8.25
N ASP A 196 12.79 14.09 -7.28
CA ASP A 196 12.53 14.33 -5.85
C ASP A 196 13.73 13.90 -4.99
N PRO A 197 14.63 14.82 -4.65
CA PRO A 197 15.81 14.55 -3.82
C PRO A 197 15.48 14.11 -2.39
N ASP A 198 14.26 14.39 -1.90
CA ASP A 198 13.84 14.10 -0.53
C ASP A 198 13.14 12.74 -0.41
N ALA A 199 12.81 12.10 -1.54
CA ALA A 199 12.21 10.76 -1.56
C ALA A 199 13.26 9.68 -1.25
N GLU A 200 12.85 8.66 -0.49
CA GLU A 200 13.64 7.46 -0.30
C GLU A 200 13.59 6.60 -1.57
N LEU A 201 14.72 6.00 -1.96
CA LEU A 201 14.82 5.23 -3.20
C LEU A 201 15.22 3.80 -2.89
N TYR A 202 14.41 2.85 -3.35
CA TYR A 202 14.57 1.43 -3.06
C TYR A 202 14.81 0.63 -4.32
N TYR A 203 15.61 -0.42 -4.19
CA TYR A 203 15.61 -1.57 -5.07
C TYR A 203 14.69 -2.62 -4.46
N ASN A 204 13.71 -3.13 -5.20
CA ASN A 204 12.78 -4.14 -4.71
C ASN A 204 12.97 -5.47 -5.46
N ASP A 205 12.89 -6.56 -4.72
CA ASP A 205 12.96 -7.93 -5.24
C ASP A 205 12.08 -8.86 -4.39
N TYR A 206 11.99 -10.16 -4.73
CA TYR A 206 11.21 -11.17 -4.00
C TYR A 206 12.04 -12.09 -3.12
#